data_d1a39049adc71ca3a4013e852fc97524
#
_entry.id   d1a39049adc71ca3a4013e852fc97524
#
_cell.length_a   1.000
_cell.length_b   1.000
_cell.length_c   1.000
_cell.angle_alpha   90.00
_cell.angle_beta   90.00
_cell.angle_gamma   90.00
#
_symmetry.space_group_name_H-M   'P 1'
#
loop_
_entity.id
_entity.type
_entity.pdbx_description
1 polymer ?
#
loop_
_entity_poly.entity_id
_entity_poly.type
_entity_poly.pdbx_seq_one_letter_code
_entity_poly.pdbx_strand_id
1 'polypeptide(L)'
;MCCAAPRRHDWISTDVLKNLARHWRWLWSRCPGIGPARVAALDAVAVSNHISLEILWSWPRDRLERHLRWPRSLWNQLDQYRTHWGPNPIVHVPDDVLLQGDCDWPDPLNALTPPPSCLFHRGDRSLLRCLKTRQAIAVIGTRSASAHALQLADRLGRALALAGWPVLSGLADGIDAAAHRGCLATDGAPVAVLGTHLDRVYPAHHHALQSAVGKSGLLLSERHPGDSLRPGHFAARNRLIVALASALVIVECPEKSGALISARYADALQCPVWVMPADAGRWSARGSNALLQEKARPLVSIDAFVQQLGLGPLGGKGRATSHQPPPMDKALLQALSEGMTVDMLQQRLGRPAASLALELVQLELRGLVVCEPGQRWRAV
;
A
#
# COMPACT_ATOMS: atom_id res chain seq x y z
N MET A 1 -51.58 -45.56 -14.14
CA MET A 1 -51.18 -44.18 -14.41
C MET A 1 -50.77 -43.55 -13.08
N CYS A 2 -49.48 -43.59 -12.75
CA CYS A 2 -48.92 -42.92 -11.55
C CYS A 2 -48.14 -41.70 -12.03
N CYS A 3 -48.73 -40.52 -11.80
CA CYS A 3 -47.99 -39.28 -11.96
C CYS A 3 -47.06 -39.07 -10.76
N ALA A 4 -45.75 -39.24 -10.97
CA ALA A 4 -44.71 -38.84 -10.01
C ALA A 4 -44.59 -37.33 -10.09
N ALA A 5 -44.82 -36.65 -8.94
CA ALA A 5 -44.55 -35.24 -8.78
C ALA A 5 -43.01 -34.97 -8.82
N PRO A 6 -42.53 -33.90 -9.48
CA PRO A 6 -41.15 -33.57 -9.48
C PRO A 6 -40.71 -33.08 -8.09
N ARG A 7 -39.64 -33.65 -7.54
CA ARG A 7 -38.98 -33.12 -6.33
C ARG A 7 -38.47 -31.72 -6.63
N ARG A 8 -38.94 -30.74 -5.87
CA ARG A 8 -38.35 -29.41 -5.83
C ARG A 8 -36.95 -29.53 -5.24
N HIS A 9 -35.92 -29.55 -6.10
CA HIS A 9 -34.57 -29.19 -5.68
C HIS A 9 -34.57 -27.68 -5.53
N ASP A 10 -34.58 -27.21 -4.28
CA ASP A 10 -34.36 -25.82 -3.94
C ASP A 10 -32.95 -25.43 -4.41
N TRP A 11 -32.88 -24.78 -5.55
CA TRP A 11 -31.66 -24.13 -6.05
C TRP A 11 -31.45 -22.87 -5.21
N ILE A 12 -30.77 -23.00 -4.05
CA ILE A 12 -30.20 -21.86 -3.37
C ILE A 12 -29.16 -21.28 -4.34
N SER A 13 -29.36 -20.05 -4.79
CA SER A 13 -28.45 -19.43 -5.76
C SER A 13 -27.04 -19.39 -5.15
N THR A 14 -26.02 -19.58 -6.01
CA THR A 14 -24.61 -19.49 -5.58
C THR A 14 -24.29 -18.18 -4.87
N ASP A 15 -25.03 -17.10 -5.16
CA ASP A 15 -24.89 -15.79 -4.53
C ASP A 15 -25.44 -15.76 -3.10
N VAL A 16 -26.52 -16.50 -2.82
CA VAL A 16 -27.05 -16.63 -1.46
C VAL A 16 -26.09 -17.42 -0.59
N LEU A 17 -25.49 -18.51 -1.10
CA LEU A 17 -24.48 -19.30 -0.38
C LEU A 17 -23.20 -18.49 -0.10
N LYS A 18 -22.76 -17.69 -1.06
CA LYS A 18 -21.62 -16.78 -0.89
C LYS A 18 -21.91 -15.71 0.16
N ASN A 19 -23.10 -15.12 0.15
CA ASN A 19 -23.52 -14.13 1.14
C ASN A 19 -23.58 -14.72 2.55
N LEU A 20 -24.09 -15.95 2.70
CA LEU A 20 -24.11 -16.65 4.00
C LEU A 20 -22.69 -16.88 4.52
N ALA A 21 -21.78 -17.40 3.71
CA ALA A 21 -20.38 -17.60 4.09
C ALA A 21 -19.68 -16.29 4.50
N ARG A 22 -20.02 -15.18 3.81
CA ARG A 22 -19.52 -13.84 4.08
C ARG A 22 -19.95 -13.32 5.45
N HIS A 23 -21.24 -13.48 5.80
CA HIS A 23 -21.78 -13.09 7.12
C HIS A 23 -21.07 -13.80 8.28
N TRP A 24 -20.87 -15.11 8.19
CA TRP A 24 -20.22 -15.90 9.24
C TRP A 24 -18.75 -15.52 9.40
N ARG A 25 -18.01 -15.29 8.31
CA ARG A 25 -16.63 -14.82 8.39
C ARG A 25 -16.52 -13.46 9.06
N TRP A 26 -17.40 -12.53 8.71
CA TRP A 26 -17.47 -11.22 9.34
C TRP A 26 -17.79 -11.32 10.82
N LEU A 27 -18.79 -12.12 11.20
CA LEU A 27 -19.18 -12.32 12.59
C LEU A 27 -18.01 -12.85 13.43
N TRP A 28 -17.32 -13.88 12.98
CA TRP A 28 -16.14 -14.43 13.67
C TRP A 28 -15.01 -13.40 13.78
N SER A 29 -14.73 -12.62 12.74
CA SER A 29 -13.67 -11.61 12.75
C SER A 29 -13.94 -10.45 13.73
N ARG A 30 -15.20 -10.22 14.08
CA ARG A 30 -15.65 -9.19 15.03
C ARG A 30 -15.63 -9.65 16.50
N CYS A 31 -15.47 -10.92 16.76
CA CYS A 31 -15.43 -11.41 18.13
C CYS A 31 -14.19 -10.87 18.87
N PRO A 32 -14.39 -10.26 20.05
CA PRO A 32 -13.27 -9.73 20.85
C PRO A 32 -12.17 -10.80 21.06
N GLY A 33 -10.93 -10.41 20.76
CA GLY A 33 -9.79 -11.31 20.87
C GLY A 33 -9.60 -12.29 19.71
N ILE A 34 -10.52 -12.40 18.77
CA ILE A 34 -10.35 -13.21 17.55
C ILE A 34 -9.78 -12.35 16.42
N GLY A 35 -8.45 -12.27 16.35
CA GLY A 35 -7.71 -11.62 15.26
C GLY A 35 -7.39 -12.60 14.11
N PRO A 36 -6.65 -12.13 13.08
CA PRO A 36 -6.38 -12.90 11.86
C PRO A 36 -5.88 -14.32 12.08
N ALA A 37 -4.93 -14.53 13.01
CA ALA A 37 -4.39 -15.86 13.30
C ALA A 37 -5.47 -16.83 13.85
N ARG A 38 -6.42 -16.32 14.64
CA ARG A 38 -7.49 -17.14 15.20
C ARG A 38 -8.60 -17.40 14.20
N VAL A 39 -8.90 -16.46 13.30
CA VAL A 39 -9.79 -16.69 12.15
C VAL A 39 -9.20 -17.76 11.24
N ALA A 40 -7.91 -17.71 10.93
CA ALA A 40 -7.23 -18.73 10.14
C ALA A 40 -7.28 -20.12 10.83
N ALA A 41 -7.19 -20.16 12.16
CA ALA A 41 -7.36 -21.41 12.91
C ALA A 41 -8.79 -21.95 12.81
N LEU A 42 -9.83 -21.10 12.85
CA LEU A 42 -11.22 -21.50 12.61
C LEU A 42 -11.41 -22.05 11.20
N ASP A 43 -10.83 -21.37 10.19
CA ASP A 43 -10.85 -21.84 8.81
C ASP A 43 -10.21 -23.24 8.68
N ALA A 44 -9.06 -23.45 9.31
CA ALA A 44 -8.37 -24.75 9.29
C ALA A 44 -9.23 -25.86 9.93
N VAL A 45 -9.91 -25.57 11.04
CA VAL A 45 -10.86 -26.51 11.67
C VAL A 45 -12.05 -26.77 10.76
N ALA A 46 -12.60 -25.74 10.12
CA ALA A 46 -13.72 -25.88 9.21
C ALA A 46 -13.36 -26.77 8.00
N VAL A 47 -12.20 -26.50 7.39
CA VAL A 47 -11.69 -27.28 6.25
C VAL A 47 -11.41 -28.73 6.64
N SER A 48 -10.71 -28.98 7.74
CA SER A 48 -10.36 -30.35 8.20
C SER A 48 -11.57 -31.21 8.57
N ASN A 49 -12.68 -30.57 8.95
CA ASN A 49 -13.93 -31.26 9.26
C ASN A 49 -14.98 -31.21 8.14
N HIS A 50 -14.65 -30.62 6.98
CA HIS A 50 -15.56 -30.44 5.84
C HIS A 50 -16.88 -29.73 6.22
N ILE A 51 -16.79 -28.67 7.06
CA ILE A 51 -17.95 -27.90 7.53
C ILE A 51 -17.75 -26.40 7.26
N SER A 52 -18.84 -25.63 7.37
CA SER A 52 -18.82 -24.17 7.27
C SER A 52 -18.49 -23.49 8.60
N LEU A 53 -18.13 -22.20 8.57
CA LEU A 53 -17.99 -21.36 9.76
C LEU A 53 -19.33 -21.22 10.54
N GLU A 54 -20.46 -21.36 9.85
CA GLU A 54 -21.80 -21.44 10.44
C GLU A 54 -21.94 -22.65 11.36
N ILE A 55 -21.55 -23.83 10.87
CA ILE A 55 -21.60 -25.07 11.68
C ILE A 55 -20.65 -24.95 12.87
N LEU A 56 -19.45 -24.35 12.69
CA LEU A 56 -18.56 -24.08 13.82
C LEU A 56 -19.21 -23.16 14.87
N TRP A 57 -20.03 -22.21 14.46
CA TRP A 57 -20.76 -21.34 15.39
C TRP A 57 -21.71 -22.12 16.29
N SER A 58 -22.33 -23.18 15.80
CA SER A 58 -23.23 -24.05 16.57
C SER A 58 -22.52 -25.06 17.45
N TRP A 59 -21.21 -25.27 17.27
CA TRP A 59 -20.49 -26.26 18.12
C TRP A 59 -20.43 -25.82 19.59
N PRO A 60 -20.66 -26.76 20.53
CA PRO A 60 -20.47 -26.48 21.94
C PRO A 60 -19.00 -26.22 22.25
N ARG A 61 -18.73 -25.49 23.33
CA ARG A 61 -17.40 -25.03 23.70
C ARG A 61 -16.41 -26.19 23.86
N ASP A 62 -16.79 -27.27 24.52
CA ASP A 62 -15.95 -28.45 24.73
C ASP A 62 -15.48 -29.09 23.42
N ARG A 63 -16.32 -29.01 22.37
CA ARG A 63 -15.94 -29.46 21.00
C ARG A 63 -14.93 -28.52 20.35
N LEU A 64 -15.10 -27.20 20.47
CA LEU A 64 -14.15 -26.23 19.96
C LEU A 64 -12.80 -26.31 20.69
N GLU A 65 -12.79 -26.45 22.00
CA GLU A 65 -11.58 -26.58 22.84
C GLU A 65 -10.69 -27.76 22.43
N ARG A 66 -11.26 -28.85 21.92
CA ARG A 66 -10.51 -30.01 21.41
C ARG A 66 -9.68 -29.68 20.16
N HIS A 67 -10.11 -28.73 19.37
CA HIS A 67 -9.44 -28.33 18.14
C HIS A 67 -8.60 -27.06 18.29
N LEU A 68 -8.97 -26.15 19.19
CA LEU A 68 -8.42 -24.82 19.34
C LEU A 68 -7.85 -24.62 20.77
N ARG A 69 -6.54 -24.48 20.86
CA ARG A 69 -5.85 -24.25 22.14
C ARG A 69 -5.85 -22.78 22.51
N TRP A 70 -7.02 -22.24 22.86
CA TRP A 70 -7.17 -20.85 23.26
C TRP A 70 -7.17 -20.67 24.78
N PRO A 71 -6.74 -19.49 25.30
CA PRO A 71 -6.77 -19.23 26.72
C PRO A 71 -8.20 -19.13 27.25
N ARG A 72 -8.41 -19.49 28.52
CA ARG A 72 -9.74 -19.48 29.18
C ARG A 72 -10.45 -18.13 29.09
N SER A 73 -9.69 -17.01 29.17
CA SER A 73 -10.26 -15.67 29.06
C SER A 73 -10.92 -15.43 27.70
N LEU A 74 -10.32 -15.95 26.61
CA LEU A 74 -10.90 -15.84 25.28
C LEU A 74 -12.17 -16.69 25.12
N TRP A 75 -12.19 -17.89 25.69
CA TRP A 75 -13.40 -18.72 25.68
C TRP A 75 -14.56 -18.02 26.35
N ASN A 76 -14.33 -17.39 27.51
CA ASN A 76 -15.38 -16.63 28.21
C ASN A 76 -15.88 -15.43 27.37
N GLN A 77 -14.98 -14.74 26.68
CA GLN A 77 -15.36 -13.66 25.75
C GLN A 77 -16.19 -14.19 24.56
N LEU A 78 -15.79 -15.33 23.99
CA LEU A 78 -16.52 -15.97 22.90
C LEU A 78 -17.92 -16.41 23.36
N ASP A 79 -18.04 -17.01 24.54
CA ASP A 79 -19.34 -17.43 25.07
C ASP A 79 -20.28 -16.25 25.28
N GLN A 80 -19.78 -15.13 25.83
CA GLN A 80 -20.55 -13.89 25.96
C GLN A 80 -20.95 -13.32 24.59
N TYR A 81 -20.04 -13.32 23.64
CA TYR A 81 -20.28 -12.85 22.27
C TYR A 81 -21.34 -13.70 21.57
N ARG A 82 -21.27 -15.03 21.70
CA ARG A 82 -22.27 -15.96 21.14
C ARG A 82 -23.63 -15.83 21.81
N THR A 83 -23.66 -15.60 23.11
CA THR A 83 -24.92 -15.34 23.86
C THR A 83 -25.59 -14.06 23.37
N HIS A 84 -24.79 -13.00 23.12
CA HIS A 84 -25.30 -11.72 22.57
C HIS A 84 -25.92 -11.88 21.18
N TRP A 85 -25.28 -12.64 20.29
CA TRP A 85 -25.72 -12.81 18.91
C TRP A 85 -26.74 -13.93 18.72
N GLY A 86 -26.81 -14.87 19.65
CA GLY A 86 -27.70 -16.03 19.58
C GLY A 86 -27.27 -17.09 18.55
N PRO A 87 -28.09 -18.13 18.38
CA PRO A 87 -27.79 -19.25 17.49
C PRO A 87 -27.93 -18.90 15.99
N ASN A 88 -28.80 -17.95 15.63
CA ASN A 88 -29.08 -17.53 14.27
C ASN A 88 -28.87 -16.02 14.12
N PRO A 89 -27.63 -15.53 14.17
CA PRO A 89 -27.34 -14.11 14.11
C PRO A 89 -27.67 -13.52 12.75
N ILE A 90 -28.31 -12.35 12.73
CA ILE A 90 -28.50 -11.53 11.55
C ILE A 90 -27.45 -10.43 11.61
N VAL A 91 -26.45 -10.49 10.73
CA VAL A 91 -25.31 -9.56 10.71
C VAL A 91 -25.24 -8.86 9.38
N HIS A 92 -25.21 -7.54 9.40
CA HIS A 92 -24.91 -6.74 8.22
C HIS A 92 -23.39 -6.61 8.04
N VAL A 93 -22.88 -7.00 6.89
CA VAL A 93 -21.48 -6.74 6.51
C VAL A 93 -21.42 -5.38 5.84
N PRO A 94 -20.64 -4.41 6.36
CA PRO A 94 -20.54 -3.09 5.75
C PRO A 94 -20.03 -3.15 4.31
N ASP A 95 -20.43 -2.20 3.48
CA ASP A 95 -20.07 -2.14 2.05
C ASP A 95 -18.58 -1.79 1.84
N ASP A 96 -17.95 -1.16 2.83
CA ASP A 96 -16.53 -0.81 2.84
C ASP A 96 -15.62 -1.92 3.36
N VAL A 97 -16.15 -3.15 3.52
CA VAL A 97 -15.42 -4.33 3.98
C VAL A 97 -15.33 -5.38 2.89
N LEU A 98 -14.11 -5.82 2.62
CA LEU A 98 -13.81 -7.02 1.84
C LEU A 98 -13.48 -8.18 2.76
N LEU A 99 -13.99 -9.34 2.42
CA LEU A 99 -13.70 -10.61 3.08
C LEU A 99 -13.07 -11.59 2.08
N GLN A 100 -12.28 -12.52 2.58
CA GLN A 100 -11.72 -13.56 1.74
C GLN A 100 -12.83 -14.35 1.02
N GLY A 101 -12.72 -14.43 -0.32
CA GLY A 101 -13.74 -15.01 -1.19
C GLY A 101 -14.62 -13.98 -1.90
N ASP A 102 -14.58 -12.69 -1.53
CA ASP A 102 -15.22 -11.63 -2.31
C ASP A 102 -14.53 -11.48 -3.67
N CYS A 103 -15.29 -11.07 -4.70
CA CYS A 103 -14.78 -10.94 -6.07
C CYS A 103 -13.62 -9.93 -6.19
N ASP A 104 -13.62 -8.89 -5.36
CA ASP A 104 -12.60 -7.84 -5.33
C ASP A 104 -11.50 -8.10 -4.28
N TRP A 105 -11.54 -9.24 -3.57
CA TRP A 105 -10.49 -9.61 -2.63
C TRP A 105 -9.16 -9.76 -3.34
N PRO A 106 -8.09 -9.10 -2.87
CA PRO A 106 -6.77 -9.27 -3.47
C PRO A 106 -6.17 -10.65 -3.14
N ASP A 107 -6.15 -11.54 -4.11
CA ASP A 107 -5.68 -12.93 -3.93
C ASP A 107 -4.26 -13.07 -3.33
N PRO A 108 -3.29 -12.15 -3.60
CA PRO A 108 -1.96 -12.22 -3.00
C PRO A 108 -1.96 -12.16 -1.47
N LEU A 109 -3.00 -11.62 -0.83
CA LEU A 109 -3.13 -11.59 0.62
C LEU A 109 -3.31 -12.99 1.24
N ASN A 110 -3.75 -13.97 0.43
CA ASN A 110 -3.92 -15.35 0.89
C ASN A 110 -2.58 -16.07 1.16
N ALA A 111 -1.49 -15.58 0.57
CA ALA A 111 -0.14 -16.10 0.80
C ALA A 111 0.46 -15.65 2.15
N LEU A 112 -0.17 -14.71 2.83
CA LEU A 112 0.28 -14.24 4.14
C LEU A 112 -0.05 -15.24 5.26
N THR A 113 0.83 -15.35 6.23
CA THR A 113 0.64 -16.19 7.42
C THR A 113 0.71 -15.33 8.68
N PRO A 114 -0.44 -15.05 9.34
CA PRO A 114 -1.81 -15.33 8.88
C PRO A 114 -2.29 -14.35 7.80
N PRO A 115 -3.24 -14.73 6.94
CA PRO A 115 -3.90 -13.78 6.04
C PRO A 115 -4.77 -12.79 6.85
N PRO A 116 -5.04 -11.57 6.33
CA PRO A 116 -5.98 -10.68 7.00
C PRO A 116 -7.38 -11.28 7.03
N SER A 117 -8.09 -11.12 8.16
CA SER A 117 -9.46 -11.64 8.30
C SER A 117 -10.49 -10.83 7.52
N CYS A 118 -10.22 -9.54 7.35
CA CYS A 118 -11.00 -8.59 6.56
C CYS A 118 -10.10 -7.47 6.07
N LEU A 119 -10.58 -6.70 5.10
CA LEU A 119 -9.91 -5.52 4.57
C LEU A 119 -10.93 -4.40 4.39
N PHE A 120 -10.80 -3.34 5.16
CA PHE A 120 -11.57 -2.12 4.98
C PHE A 120 -11.00 -1.32 3.81
N HIS A 121 -11.88 -0.70 3.01
CA HIS A 121 -11.45 0.12 1.88
C HIS A 121 -12.25 1.43 1.80
N ARG A 122 -11.62 2.49 1.28
CA ARG A 122 -12.24 3.78 0.99
C ARG A 122 -11.54 4.43 -0.20
N GLY A 123 -12.32 4.92 -1.16
CA GLY A 123 -11.82 5.56 -2.37
C GLY A 123 -12.14 4.79 -3.64
N ASP A 124 -11.26 4.87 -4.62
CA ASP A 124 -11.46 4.23 -5.94
C ASP A 124 -11.32 2.70 -5.86
N ARG A 125 -12.45 2.04 -5.74
CA ARG A 125 -12.53 0.56 -5.69
C ARG A 125 -11.99 -0.12 -6.95
N SER A 126 -11.93 0.59 -8.08
CA SER A 126 -11.41 0.00 -9.32
C SER A 126 -9.92 -0.40 -9.21
N LEU A 127 -9.17 0.25 -8.30
CA LEU A 127 -7.77 -0.07 -8.02
C LEU A 127 -7.57 -1.45 -7.37
N LEU A 128 -8.60 -2.02 -6.75
CA LEU A 128 -8.53 -3.39 -6.22
C LEU A 128 -8.20 -4.41 -7.30
N ARG A 129 -8.60 -4.17 -8.55
CA ARG A 129 -8.25 -5.04 -9.67
C ARG A 129 -6.74 -5.08 -9.93
N CYS A 130 -6.07 -3.93 -9.82
CA CYS A 130 -4.62 -3.86 -9.93
C CYS A 130 -3.93 -4.62 -8.78
N LEU A 131 -4.45 -4.46 -7.56
CA LEU A 131 -3.91 -5.13 -6.38
C LEU A 131 -4.14 -6.65 -6.41
N LYS A 132 -5.24 -7.09 -7.01
CA LYS A 132 -5.57 -8.51 -7.18
C LYS A 132 -4.51 -9.25 -8.00
N THR A 133 -3.86 -8.57 -8.92
CA THR A 133 -2.80 -9.10 -9.79
C THR A 133 -1.42 -8.57 -9.45
N ARG A 134 -1.24 -7.95 -8.26
CA ARG A 134 0.01 -7.32 -7.80
C ARG A 134 0.52 -6.22 -8.74
N GLN A 135 -0.34 -5.53 -9.45
CA GLN A 135 0.04 -4.47 -10.39
C GLN A 135 0.09 -3.10 -9.71
N ALA A 136 0.92 -2.97 -8.67
CA ALA A 136 1.25 -1.73 -7.97
C ALA A 136 2.72 -1.75 -7.57
N ILE A 137 3.35 -0.58 -7.46
CA ILE A 137 4.74 -0.44 -7.00
C ILE A 137 4.74 0.10 -5.57
N ALA A 138 5.34 -0.66 -4.66
CA ALA A 138 5.50 -0.22 -3.29
C ALA A 138 6.72 0.70 -3.15
N VAL A 139 6.54 1.88 -2.54
CA VAL A 139 7.61 2.84 -2.25
C VAL A 139 7.60 3.12 -0.76
N ILE A 140 8.68 2.73 -0.06
CA ILE A 140 8.79 2.86 1.39
C ILE A 140 10.16 3.36 1.82
N GLY A 141 10.27 3.75 3.10
CA GLY A 141 11.54 4.12 3.69
C GLY A 141 11.43 4.59 5.13
N THR A 142 12.43 5.36 5.55
CA THR A 142 12.45 5.94 6.88
C THR A 142 11.46 7.08 7.05
N ARG A 143 10.98 7.24 8.30
CA ARG A 143 10.14 8.38 8.68
C ARG A 143 10.92 9.69 8.82
N SER A 144 12.22 9.59 9.13
CA SER A 144 13.16 10.71 9.26
C SER A 144 14.15 10.68 8.10
N ALA A 145 13.63 10.94 6.90
CA ALA A 145 14.40 10.90 5.67
C ALA A 145 15.21 12.19 5.44
N SER A 146 16.34 12.07 4.75
CA SER A 146 17.09 13.24 4.27
C SER A 146 16.27 14.03 3.25
N ALA A 147 16.56 15.32 3.11
CA ALA A 147 15.89 16.18 2.11
C ALA A 147 16.04 15.59 0.69
N HIS A 148 17.22 15.06 0.36
CA HIS A 148 17.50 14.40 -0.91
C HIS A 148 16.62 13.16 -1.11
N ALA A 149 16.50 12.29 -0.09
CA ALA A 149 15.66 11.09 -0.19
C ALA A 149 14.16 11.42 -0.33
N LEU A 150 13.70 12.50 0.31
CA LEU A 150 12.33 13.00 0.13
C LEU A 150 12.07 13.43 -1.31
N GLN A 151 13.02 14.17 -1.92
CA GLN A 151 12.93 14.58 -3.33
C GLN A 151 12.93 13.37 -4.27
N LEU A 152 13.79 12.37 -4.02
CA LEU A 152 13.81 11.13 -4.81
C LEU A 152 12.51 10.35 -4.70
N ALA A 153 11.92 10.25 -3.50
CA ALA A 153 10.64 9.58 -3.31
C ALA A 153 9.47 10.30 -4.02
N ASP A 154 9.44 11.65 -3.97
CA ASP A 154 8.46 12.46 -4.71
C ASP A 154 8.62 12.26 -6.22
N ARG A 155 9.85 12.35 -6.74
CA ARG A 155 10.13 12.12 -8.18
C ARG A 155 9.74 10.72 -8.63
N LEU A 156 10.05 9.70 -7.83
CA LEU A 156 9.66 8.32 -8.14
C LEU A 156 8.13 8.18 -8.17
N GLY A 157 7.44 8.76 -7.18
CA GLY A 157 5.98 8.78 -7.13
C GLY A 157 5.35 9.41 -8.39
N ARG A 158 5.90 10.54 -8.84
CA ARG A 158 5.50 11.21 -10.11
C ARG A 158 5.74 10.32 -11.33
N ALA A 159 6.94 9.78 -11.44
CA ALA A 159 7.34 8.98 -12.61
C ALA A 159 6.49 7.70 -12.73
N LEU A 160 6.23 7.01 -11.62
CA LEU A 160 5.35 5.85 -11.58
C LEU A 160 3.92 6.20 -11.97
N ALA A 161 3.38 7.31 -11.44
CA ALA A 161 2.03 7.76 -11.75
C ALA A 161 1.87 8.14 -13.23
N LEU A 162 2.83 8.87 -13.81
CA LEU A 162 2.85 9.21 -15.25
C LEU A 162 2.92 7.96 -16.13
N ALA A 163 3.62 6.93 -15.70
CA ALA A 163 3.67 5.64 -16.39
C ALA A 163 2.42 4.78 -16.17
N GLY A 164 1.44 5.22 -15.37
CA GLY A 164 0.21 4.51 -15.09
C GLY A 164 0.32 3.42 -14.03
N TRP A 165 1.34 3.46 -13.17
CA TRP A 165 1.49 2.54 -12.05
C TRP A 165 0.86 3.10 -10.78
N PRO A 166 -0.04 2.35 -10.09
CA PRO A 166 -0.47 2.70 -8.74
C PRO A 166 0.72 2.73 -7.77
N VAL A 167 0.84 3.81 -7.00
CA VAL A 167 1.90 3.99 -5.99
C VAL A 167 1.38 3.52 -4.64
N LEU A 168 1.90 2.39 -4.17
CA LEU A 168 1.50 1.75 -2.93
C LEU A 168 2.45 2.11 -1.80
N SER A 169 1.93 2.57 -0.67
CA SER A 169 2.75 2.88 0.51
C SER A 169 1.93 2.86 1.80
N GLY A 170 2.55 3.29 2.91
CA GLY A 170 1.95 3.21 4.23
C GLY A 170 1.46 4.52 4.81
N LEU A 171 1.54 5.62 4.10
CA LEU A 171 1.17 6.95 4.57
C LEU A 171 1.90 7.38 5.86
N ALA A 172 3.07 6.83 6.16
CA ALA A 172 3.92 7.25 7.26
C ALA A 172 4.63 8.58 6.93
N ASP A 173 5.23 9.21 7.94
CA ASP A 173 6.13 10.34 7.70
C ASP A 173 7.29 9.96 6.77
N GLY A 174 7.92 10.94 6.18
CA GLY A 174 9.11 10.76 5.37
C GLY A 174 8.80 10.20 3.98
N ILE A 175 9.43 9.10 3.63
CA ILE A 175 9.41 8.53 2.27
C ILE A 175 8.00 8.19 1.80
N ASP A 176 7.19 7.54 2.63
CA ASP A 176 5.83 7.14 2.27
C ASP A 176 4.98 8.35 1.85
N ALA A 177 5.02 9.41 2.67
CA ALA A 177 4.28 10.64 2.39
C ALA A 177 4.81 11.37 1.15
N ALA A 178 6.14 11.40 0.94
CA ALA A 178 6.74 12.04 -0.23
C ALA A 178 6.32 11.31 -1.53
N ALA A 179 6.36 9.98 -1.54
CA ALA A 179 5.92 9.18 -2.68
C ALA A 179 4.43 9.42 -3.03
N HIS A 180 3.56 9.48 -2.00
CA HIS A 180 2.14 9.78 -2.22
C HIS A 180 1.92 11.21 -2.73
N ARG A 181 2.67 12.22 -2.21
CA ARG A 181 2.58 13.60 -2.72
C ARG A 181 3.01 13.68 -4.18
N GLY A 182 4.12 13.03 -4.54
CA GLY A 182 4.57 12.94 -5.93
C GLY A 182 3.53 12.31 -6.84
N CYS A 183 2.92 11.20 -6.42
CA CYS A 183 1.85 10.53 -7.15
C CYS A 183 0.63 11.45 -7.34
N LEU A 184 0.16 12.11 -6.28
CA LEU A 184 -0.98 13.03 -6.32
C LEU A 184 -0.72 14.25 -7.21
N ALA A 185 0.51 14.75 -7.23
CA ALA A 185 0.87 15.92 -8.03
C ALA A 185 0.80 15.71 -9.55
N THR A 186 0.64 14.47 -10.01
CA THR A 186 0.47 14.08 -11.41
C THR A 186 -0.85 13.34 -11.65
N ASP A 187 -1.87 13.62 -10.83
CA ASP A 187 -3.19 12.97 -10.89
C ASP A 187 -3.11 11.44 -10.92
N GLY A 188 -2.07 10.89 -10.29
CA GLY A 188 -1.86 9.45 -10.21
C GLY A 188 -2.83 8.74 -9.26
N ALA A 189 -2.66 7.42 -9.14
CA ALA A 189 -3.47 6.56 -8.30
C ALA A 189 -2.69 6.11 -7.05
N PRO A 190 -2.66 6.90 -5.96
CA PRO A 190 -2.03 6.50 -4.71
C PRO A 190 -2.86 5.42 -4.02
N VAL A 191 -2.20 4.41 -3.47
CA VAL A 191 -2.82 3.39 -2.63
C VAL A 191 -2.13 3.38 -1.28
N ALA A 192 -2.87 3.67 -0.21
CA ALA A 192 -2.32 3.65 1.13
C ALA A 192 -2.89 2.49 1.95
N VAL A 193 -2.00 1.63 2.46
CA VAL A 193 -2.38 0.65 3.48
C VAL A 193 -2.10 1.27 4.85
N LEU A 194 -3.08 1.33 5.73
CA LEU A 194 -2.98 2.00 7.02
C LEU A 194 -2.70 1.01 8.16
N GLY A 195 -1.95 1.45 9.18
CA GLY A 195 -1.77 0.71 10.43
C GLY A 195 -2.89 0.96 11.45
N THR A 196 -3.82 1.87 11.13
CA THR A 196 -5.01 2.25 11.90
C THR A 196 -6.27 1.94 11.11
N HIS A 197 -7.45 1.98 11.73
CA HIS A 197 -8.70 2.02 10.97
C HIS A 197 -8.77 3.28 10.08
N LEU A 198 -9.56 3.24 9.01
CA LEU A 198 -9.65 4.32 8.00
C LEU A 198 -10.11 5.67 8.55
N ASP A 199 -10.89 5.67 9.65
CA ASP A 199 -11.38 6.90 10.30
C ASP A 199 -10.34 7.56 11.21
N ARG A 200 -9.23 6.86 11.48
CA ARG A 200 -8.18 7.39 12.35
C ARG A 200 -6.97 7.82 11.54
N VAL A 201 -6.73 9.12 11.53
CA VAL A 201 -5.55 9.69 10.88
C VAL A 201 -4.30 9.49 11.76
N TYR A 202 -3.24 8.93 11.18
CA TYR A 202 -1.94 8.81 11.84
C TYR A 202 -0.79 8.88 10.82
N PRO A 203 0.18 9.78 11.04
CA PRO A 203 0.22 10.81 12.09
C PRO A 203 -0.87 11.88 11.90
N ALA A 204 -1.23 12.59 12.98
CA ALA A 204 -2.38 13.51 12.98
C ALA A 204 -2.27 14.63 11.93
N HIS A 205 -1.05 15.12 11.66
CA HIS A 205 -0.80 16.16 10.65
C HIS A 205 -0.98 15.66 9.20
N HIS A 206 -1.13 14.36 8.96
CA HIS A 206 -1.42 13.80 7.63
C HIS A 206 -2.91 13.83 7.26
N HIS A 207 -3.77 14.54 7.99
CA HIS A 207 -5.20 14.62 7.71
C HIS A 207 -5.49 15.00 6.24
N ALA A 208 -4.86 16.08 5.76
CA ALA A 208 -5.03 16.54 4.39
C ALA A 208 -4.53 15.50 3.36
N LEU A 209 -3.37 14.87 3.62
CA LEU A 209 -2.79 13.88 2.75
C LEU A 209 -3.63 12.60 2.70
N GLN A 210 -4.08 12.09 3.87
CA GLN A 210 -4.96 10.91 3.92
C GLN A 210 -6.27 11.17 3.18
N SER A 211 -6.87 12.36 3.36
CA SER A 211 -8.08 12.76 2.63
C SER A 211 -7.84 12.82 1.11
N ALA A 212 -6.71 13.39 0.67
CA ALA A 212 -6.36 13.46 -0.75
C ALA A 212 -6.17 12.06 -1.36
N VAL A 213 -5.45 11.16 -0.67
CA VAL A 213 -5.28 9.77 -1.11
C VAL A 213 -6.63 9.05 -1.19
N GLY A 214 -7.52 9.24 -0.21
CA GLY A 214 -8.85 8.64 -0.23
C GLY A 214 -9.77 9.16 -1.34
N LYS A 215 -9.55 10.40 -1.81
CA LYS A 215 -10.35 11.01 -2.91
C LYS A 215 -9.83 10.62 -4.30
N SER A 216 -8.52 10.56 -4.48
CA SER A 216 -7.89 10.34 -5.80
C SER A 216 -7.36 8.91 -5.98
N GLY A 217 -7.38 8.09 -4.95
CA GLY A 217 -6.86 6.75 -4.93
C GLY A 217 -7.61 5.85 -3.96
N LEU A 218 -6.90 5.01 -3.21
CA LEU A 218 -7.50 4.00 -2.36
C LEU A 218 -6.81 3.93 -0.98
N LEU A 219 -7.61 3.93 0.07
CA LEU A 219 -7.19 3.62 1.43
C LEU A 219 -7.57 2.19 1.77
N LEU A 220 -6.68 1.45 2.40
CA LEU A 220 -6.89 0.07 2.85
C LEU A 220 -6.47 -0.10 4.31
N SER A 221 -7.19 -0.93 5.07
CA SER A 221 -6.80 -1.31 6.43
C SER A 221 -7.37 -2.66 6.84
N GLU A 222 -6.60 -3.44 7.62
CA GLU A 222 -7.10 -4.65 8.28
C GLU A 222 -7.59 -4.37 9.72
N ARG A 223 -7.60 -3.07 10.15
CA ARG A 223 -7.98 -2.69 11.51
C ARG A 223 -9.45 -2.39 11.61
N HIS A 224 -10.08 -2.88 12.68
CA HIS A 224 -11.49 -2.60 12.97
C HIS A 224 -11.69 -1.19 13.55
N PRO A 225 -12.90 -0.60 13.38
CA PRO A 225 -13.27 0.61 14.11
C PRO A 225 -13.11 0.41 15.62
N GLY A 226 -12.52 1.42 16.28
CA GLY A 226 -12.29 1.36 17.74
C GLY A 226 -11.05 0.59 18.19
N ASP A 227 -10.30 -0.04 17.27
CA ASP A 227 -9.04 -0.70 17.64
C ASP A 227 -8.07 0.29 18.30
N SER A 228 -7.46 -0.13 19.42
CA SER A 228 -6.44 0.66 20.10
C SER A 228 -5.19 0.80 19.22
N LEU A 229 -4.57 1.98 19.24
CA LEU A 229 -3.31 2.22 18.54
C LEU A 229 -2.18 1.47 19.25
N ARG A 230 -1.46 0.61 18.50
CA ARG A 230 -0.27 -0.10 18.98
C ARG A 230 0.87 0.01 17.96
N PRO A 231 2.12 0.23 18.40
CA PRO A 231 3.27 0.33 17.49
C PRO A 231 3.42 -0.89 16.55
N GLY A 232 3.12 -2.09 17.04
CA GLY A 232 3.18 -3.32 16.26
C GLY A 232 2.22 -3.37 15.07
N HIS A 233 1.12 -2.58 15.07
CA HIS A 233 0.18 -2.53 13.95
C HIS A 233 0.82 -1.96 12.68
N PHE A 234 1.74 -0.99 12.83
CA PHE A 234 2.45 -0.41 11.70
C PHE A 234 3.44 -1.38 11.06
N ALA A 235 4.14 -2.17 11.88
CA ALA A 235 5.03 -3.22 11.39
C ALA A 235 4.24 -4.37 10.74
N ALA A 236 3.14 -4.79 11.37
CA ALA A 236 2.28 -5.85 10.85
C ALA A 236 1.64 -5.46 9.50
N ARG A 237 1.23 -4.20 9.33
CA ARG A 237 0.66 -3.68 8.08
C ARG A 237 1.60 -3.82 6.90
N ASN A 238 2.92 -3.71 7.09
CA ASN A 238 3.90 -3.74 6.00
C ASN A 238 3.83 -5.04 5.19
N ARG A 239 3.43 -6.18 5.79
CA ARG A 239 3.21 -7.43 5.05
C ARG A 239 2.15 -7.30 3.96
N LEU A 240 1.11 -6.48 4.19
CA LEU A 240 0.06 -6.22 3.21
C LEU A 240 0.60 -5.40 2.02
N ILE A 241 1.41 -4.36 2.31
CA ILE A 241 2.04 -3.55 1.26
C ILE A 241 2.86 -4.45 0.32
N VAL A 242 3.71 -5.30 0.90
CA VAL A 242 4.58 -6.18 0.10
C VAL A 242 3.77 -7.22 -0.68
N ALA A 243 2.76 -7.81 -0.06
CA ALA A 243 1.93 -8.81 -0.72
C ALA A 243 1.20 -8.25 -1.95
N LEU A 244 0.78 -6.98 -1.90
CA LEU A 244 0.02 -6.32 -2.95
C LEU A 244 0.88 -5.71 -4.06
N ALA A 245 2.21 -5.68 -3.91
CA ALA A 245 3.13 -5.04 -4.85
C ALA A 245 3.78 -6.03 -5.83
N SER A 246 4.04 -5.59 -7.05
CA SER A 246 4.90 -6.29 -8.01
C SER A 246 6.39 -6.07 -7.73
N ALA A 247 6.74 -4.94 -7.12
CA ALA A 247 8.09 -4.62 -6.68
C ALA A 247 8.05 -3.71 -5.45
N LEU A 248 9.05 -3.85 -4.58
CA LEU A 248 9.27 -3.02 -3.42
C LEU A 248 10.47 -2.11 -3.66
N VAL A 249 10.29 -0.79 -3.61
CA VAL A 249 11.37 0.19 -3.66
C VAL A 249 11.61 0.76 -2.27
N ILE A 250 12.84 0.63 -1.78
CA ILE A 250 13.30 1.24 -0.52
C ILE A 250 14.21 2.41 -0.88
N VAL A 251 13.76 3.64 -0.57
CA VAL A 251 14.49 4.85 -0.94
C VAL A 251 15.64 5.13 0.01
N GLU A 252 15.35 5.17 1.31
CA GLU A 252 16.35 5.38 2.35
C GLU A 252 15.88 4.74 3.66
N CYS A 253 16.74 3.98 4.32
CA CYS A 253 16.46 3.54 5.69
C CYS A 253 17.75 3.24 6.51
N PRO A 254 17.76 3.58 7.82
CA PRO A 254 18.82 3.20 8.72
C PRO A 254 18.77 1.71 9.10
N GLU A 255 19.81 1.19 9.75
CA GLU A 255 19.93 -0.21 10.17
C GLU A 255 18.78 -0.72 11.06
N LYS A 256 18.19 0.18 11.87
CA LYS A 256 17.04 -0.14 12.72
C LYS A 256 15.77 0.49 12.15
N SER A 257 15.28 -0.03 11.03
CA SER A 257 14.11 0.51 10.33
C SER A 257 13.03 -0.54 10.12
N GLY A 258 11.77 -0.11 10.20
CA GLY A 258 10.63 -0.93 9.80
C GLY A 258 10.62 -1.30 8.31
N ALA A 259 11.33 -0.54 7.46
CA ALA A 259 11.51 -0.86 6.05
C ALA A 259 12.28 -2.18 5.83
N LEU A 260 13.23 -2.52 6.72
CA LEU A 260 13.95 -3.79 6.68
C LEU A 260 13.04 -4.99 7.00
N ILE A 261 11.99 -4.79 7.79
CA ILE A 261 10.97 -5.82 8.02
C ILE A 261 10.22 -6.08 6.70
N SER A 262 9.92 -5.03 5.93
CA SER A 262 9.29 -5.16 4.61
C SER A 262 10.20 -5.90 3.62
N ALA A 263 11.51 -5.69 3.65
CA ALA A 263 12.46 -6.43 2.82
C ALA A 263 12.43 -7.94 3.12
N ARG A 264 12.31 -8.33 4.41
CA ARG A 264 12.15 -9.73 4.81
C ARG A 264 10.83 -10.34 4.30
N TYR A 265 9.73 -9.58 4.37
CA TYR A 265 8.48 -10.02 3.77
C TYR A 265 8.59 -10.16 2.24
N ALA A 266 9.35 -9.26 1.60
CA ALA A 266 9.57 -9.31 0.16
C ALA A 266 10.34 -10.57 -0.25
N ASP A 267 11.37 -10.97 0.49
CA ASP A 267 12.09 -12.23 0.27
C ASP A 267 11.16 -13.43 0.42
N ALA A 268 10.38 -13.49 1.51
CA ALA A 268 9.43 -14.57 1.76
C ALA A 268 8.32 -14.67 0.69
N LEU A 269 7.86 -13.55 0.14
CA LEU A 269 6.81 -13.46 -0.88
C LEU A 269 7.34 -13.39 -2.32
N GLN A 270 8.66 -13.54 -2.48
CA GLN A 270 9.36 -13.45 -3.78
C GLN A 270 9.04 -12.14 -4.53
N CYS A 271 8.91 -11.03 -3.79
CA CYS A 271 8.72 -9.69 -4.33
C CYS A 271 10.09 -9.05 -4.60
N PRO A 272 10.41 -8.64 -5.83
CA PRO A 272 11.67 -7.98 -6.14
C PRO A 272 11.88 -6.72 -5.29
N VAL A 273 13.07 -6.59 -4.67
CA VAL A 273 13.45 -5.42 -3.88
C VAL A 273 14.43 -4.57 -4.67
N TRP A 274 14.12 -3.29 -4.77
CA TRP A 274 14.96 -2.26 -5.35
C TRP A 274 15.37 -1.25 -4.28
N VAL A 275 16.60 -0.81 -4.32
CA VAL A 275 17.15 0.14 -3.35
C VAL A 275 17.80 1.30 -4.09
N MET A 276 17.48 2.53 -3.71
CA MET A 276 18.22 3.69 -4.17
C MET A 276 19.55 3.77 -3.45
N PRO A 277 20.69 3.65 -4.16
CA PRO A 277 22.01 3.74 -3.54
C PRO A 277 22.21 5.13 -2.93
N ALA A 278 22.89 5.18 -1.79
CA ALA A 278 23.28 6.42 -1.13
C ALA A 278 24.75 6.36 -0.70
N ASP A 279 25.32 7.51 -0.32
CA ASP A 279 26.71 7.59 0.15
C ASP A 279 27.01 6.56 1.24
N ALA A 280 28.13 5.85 1.14
CA ALA A 280 28.50 4.77 2.04
C ALA A 280 28.59 5.20 3.53
N GLY A 281 28.98 6.45 3.77
CA GLY A 281 29.05 7.03 5.12
C GLY A 281 27.73 7.55 5.67
N ARG A 282 26.65 7.59 4.88
CA ARG A 282 25.36 8.16 5.28
C ARG A 282 24.63 7.25 6.26
N TRP A 283 24.54 7.69 7.50
CA TRP A 283 23.92 6.92 8.58
C TRP A 283 22.44 6.55 8.27
N SER A 284 21.67 7.50 7.72
CA SER A 284 20.25 7.30 7.41
C SER A 284 19.99 6.27 6.29
N ALA A 285 21.02 5.89 5.53
CA ALA A 285 20.94 4.92 4.44
C ALA A 285 21.69 3.61 4.70
N ARG A 286 22.29 3.43 5.89
CA ARG A 286 23.09 2.22 6.17
C ARG A 286 22.29 0.93 6.00
N GLY A 287 21.01 0.93 6.43
CA GLY A 287 20.15 -0.24 6.30
C GLY A 287 19.77 -0.51 4.84
N SER A 288 19.41 0.51 4.07
CA SER A 288 19.10 0.35 2.64
C SER A 288 20.35 -0.06 1.84
N ASN A 289 21.52 0.55 2.09
CA ASN A 289 22.77 0.16 1.43
C ASN A 289 23.19 -1.29 1.76
N ALA A 290 22.95 -1.78 2.99
CA ALA A 290 23.22 -3.16 3.36
C ALA A 290 22.44 -4.17 2.53
N LEU A 291 21.20 -3.87 2.17
CA LEU A 291 20.39 -4.73 1.30
C LEU A 291 20.97 -4.90 -0.11
N LEU A 292 21.75 -3.91 -0.61
CA LEU A 292 22.44 -4.01 -1.89
C LEU A 292 23.58 -5.05 -1.88
N GLN A 293 24.12 -5.37 -0.70
CA GLN A 293 25.10 -6.44 -0.54
C GLN A 293 24.47 -7.83 -0.52
N GLU A 294 23.15 -7.89 -0.39
CA GLU A 294 22.38 -9.13 -0.38
C GLU A 294 21.75 -9.38 -1.76
N LYS A 295 20.43 -9.30 -1.85
CA LYS A 295 19.66 -9.63 -3.06
C LYS A 295 18.98 -8.42 -3.71
N ALA A 296 19.03 -7.24 -3.07
CA ALA A 296 18.34 -6.07 -3.59
C ALA A 296 19.03 -5.53 -4.86
N ARG A 297 18.22 -5.07 -5.80
CA ARG A 297 18.72 -4.47 -7.04
C ARG A 297 18.95 -2.97 -6.85
N PRO A 298 20.05 -2.40 -7.35
CA PRO A 298 20.25 -0.95 -7.28
C PRO A 298 19.31 -0.21 -8.23
N LEU A 299 18.60 0.80 -7.72
CA LEU A 299 17.81 1.74 -8.51
C LEU A 299 18.64 3.01 -8.70
N VAL A 300 19.47 3.04 -9.74
CA VAL A 300 20.40 4.15 -10.03
C VAL A 300 19.77 5.24 -10.90
N SER A 301 18.70 4.93 -11.62
CA SER A 301 17.95 5.88 -12.43
C SER A 301 16.45 5.57 -12.34
N ILE A 302 15.66 6.58 -11.99
CA ILE A 302 14.20 6.47 -11.94
C ILE A 302 13.64 6.21 -13.34
N ASP A 303 14.16 6.92 -14.36
CA ASP A 303 13.67 6.80 -15.74
C ASP A 303 13.96 5.39 -16.30
N ALA A 304 15.17 4.87 -16.09
CA ALA A 304 15.52 3.51 -16.49
C ALA A 304 14.66 2.44 -15.76
N PHE A 305 14.38 2.65 -14.48
CA PHE A 305 13.52 1.76 -13.71
C PHE A 305 12.08 1.76 -14.26
N VAL A 306 11.49 2.94 -14.50
CA VAL A 306 10.14 3.07 -15.05
C VAL A 306 10.08 2.51 -16.47
N GLN A 307 11.11 2.75 -17.29
CA GLN A 307 11.21 2.16 -18.63
C GLN A 307 11.26 0.64 -18.57
N GLN A 308 11.99 0.06 -17.63
CA GLN A 308 12.04 -1.40 -17.42
C GLN A 308 10.69 -1.97 -16.96
N LEU A 309 9.92 -1.24 -16.14
CA LEU A 309 8.58 -1.64 -15.75
C LEU A 309 7.58 -1.60 -16.91
N GLY A 310 7.81 -0.72 -17.88
CA GLY A 310 6.89 -0.45 -18.98
C GLY A 310 5.64 0.31 -18.51
N LEU A 311 4.61 0.35 -19.37
CA LEU A 311 3.34 0.98 -19.05
C LEU A 311 2.62 0.20 -17.94
N GLY A 312 2.14 0.93 -16.95
CA GLY A 312 1.37 0.40 -15.85
C GLY A 312 -0.08 0.07 -16.24
N PRO A 313 -0.82 -0.61 -15.36
CA PRO A 313 -2.18 -1.08 -15.64
C PRO A 313 -3.19 0.04 -15.91
N LEU A 314 -2.87 1.29 -15.53
CA LEU A 314 -3.71 2.46 -15.72
C LEU A 314 -3.30 3.29 -16.95
N GLY A 315 -2.19 2.97 -17.60
CA GLY A 315 -1.63 3.73 -18.72
C GLY A 315 -2.45 3.70 -20.02
N GLY A 316 -3.37 2.75 -20.19
CA GLY A 316 -4.25 2.67 -21.35
C GLY A 316 -5.55 3.48 -21.25
N LYS A 317 -5.82 4.10 -20.13
CA LYS A 317 -6.95 5.01 -19.94
C LYS A 317 -6.42 6.43 -20.04
N GLY A 318 -6.44 7.00 -21.26
CA GLY A 318 -6.02 8.35 -21.55
C GLY A 318 -6.44 9.40 -20.52
N ARG A 319 -5.74 9.50 -19.43
CA ARG A 319 -5.63 10.70 -18.62
C ARG A 319 -4.58 11.60 -19.26
N ALA A 320 -4.90 12.05 -20.48
CA ALA A 320 -4.24 13.19 -21.06
C ALA A 320 -4.66 14.44 -20.29
N THR A 321 -4.13 14.63 -19.11
CA THR A 321 -3.96 15.97 -18.59
C THR A 321 -2.59 16.41 -19.10
N SER A 322 -2.64 17.23 -20.13
CA SER A 322 -1.51 17.95 -20.68
C SER A 322 -0.87 18.87 -19.63
N HIS A 323 -0.10 18.28 -18.71
CA HIS A 323 1.00 18.99 -18.13
C HIS A 323 2.24 18.69 -18.98
N GLN A 324 2.21 19.17 -20.23
CA GLN A 324 3.48 19.52 -20.86
C GLN A 324 4.14 20.51 -19.89
N PRO A 325 5.37 20.21 -19.40
CA PRO A 325 6.16 21.27 -18.78
C PRO A 325 6.13 22.45 -19.77
N PRO A 326 5.94 23.69 -19.31
CA PRO A 326 6.02 24.83 -20.21
C PRO A 326 7.29 24.66 -21.01
N PRO A 327 7.27 24.94 -22.32
CA PRO A 327 8.41 24.69 -23.17
C PRO A 327 9.61 25.41 -22.59
N MET A 328 10.49 24.62 -21.95
CA MET A 328 11.72 25.14 -21.38
C MET A 328 12.60 25.52 -22.58
N ASP A 329 13.18 26.69 -22.55
CA ASP A 329 14.07 27.14 -23.59
C ASP A 329 15.15 26.08 -23.84
N LYS A 330 15.20 25.52 -25.06
CA LYS A 330 16.17 24.48 -25.44
C LYS A 330 17.60 24.92 -25.16
N ALA A 331 17.89 26.21 -25.33
CA ALA A 331 19.20 26.78 -25.07
C ALA A 331 19.54 26.79 -23.58
N LEU A 332 18.55 27.07 -22.71
CA LEU A 332 18.70 27.00 -21.26
C LEU A 332 18.91 25.54 -20.78
N LEU A 333 18.12 24.59 -21.29
CA LEU A 333 18.27 23.15 -20.99
C LEU A 333 19.66 22.65 -21.38
N GLN A 334 20.15 23.00 -22.58
CA GLN A 334 21.46 22.59 -23.04
C GLN A 334 22.59 23.21 -22.19
N ALA A 335 22.44 24.45 -21.74
CA ALA A 335 23.39 25.10 -20.84
C ALA A 335 23.40 24.45 -19.43
N LEU A 336 22.23 24.08 -18.95
CA LEU A 336 22.08 23.44 -17.64
C LEU A 336 22.60 21.98 -17.58
N SER A 337 22.67 21.29 -18.71
CA SER A 337 23.27 19.94 -18.76
C SER A 337 24.76 19.92 -18.43
N GLU A 338 25.46 21.04 -18.65
CA GLU A 338 26.89 21.20 -18.35
C GLU A 338 27.18 21.70 -16.91
N GLY A 339 26.14 22.11 -16.17
CA GLY A 339 26.27 22.64 -14.80
C GLY A 339 26.90 24.04 -14.80
N MET A 340 26.08 25.11 -14.90
CA MET A 340 26.55 26.49 -15.03
C MET A 340 26.12 27.38 -13.86
N THR A 341 26.92 28.39 -13.55
CA THR A 341 26.53 29.48 -12.64
C THR A 341 25.63 30.48 -13.36
N VAL A 342 24.89 31.32 -12.61
CA VAL A 342 24.05 32.38 -13.19
C VAL A 342 24.84 33.29 -14.11
N ASP A 343 26.08 33.65 -13.75
CA ASP A 343 26.95 34.51 -14.57
C ASP A 343 27.33 33.85 -15.88
N MET A 344 27.66 32.54 -15.87
CA MET A 344 27.95 31.78 -17.09
C MET A 344 26.73 31.68 -18.01
N LEU A 345 25.54 31.47 -17.41
CA LEU A 345 24.26 31.45 -18.14
C LEU A 345 23.95 32.81 -18.75
N GLN A 346 24.22 33.91 -18.01
CA GLN A 346 24.07 35.28 -18.55
C GLN A 346 24.96 35.50 -19.77
N GLN A 347 26.22 35.13 -19.68
CA GLN A 347 27.16 35.26 -20.80
C GLN A 347 26.75 34.41 -22.02
N ARG A 348 26.32 33.18 -21.78
CA ARG A 348 25.97 32.23 -22.86
C ARG A 348 24.63 32.53 -23.55
N LEU A 349 23.62 32.98 -22.76
CA LEU A 349 22.25 33.20 -23.23
C LEU A 349 21.93 34.68 -23.52
N GLY A 350 22.79 35.63 -23.14
CA GLY A 350 22.56 37.06 -23.31
C GLY A 350 21.38 37.60 -22.51
N ARG A 351 20.96 36.93 -21.45
CA ARG A 351 19.78 37.26 -20.63
C ARG A 351 20.21 37.91 -19.31
N PRO A 352 19.43 38.83 -18.72
CA PRO A 352 19.75 39.44 -17.45
C PRO A 352 19.85 38.42 -16.30
N ALA A 353 20.88 38.51 -15.44
CA ALA A 353 21.11 37.60 -14.33
C ALA A 353 19.92 37.48 -13.38
N ALA A 354 19.23 38.61 -13.07
CA ALA A 354 18.04 38.62 -12.22
C ALA A 354 16.89 37.81 -12.81
N SER A 355 16.67 37.87 -14.12
CA SER A 355 15.66 37.07 -14.82
C SER A 355 15.99 35.60 -14.80
N LEU A 356 17.26 35.23 -15.05
CA LEU A 356 17.73 33.85 -15.03
C LEU A 356 17.64 33.27 -13.60
N ALA A 357 18.04 34.02 -12.57
CA ALA A 357 17.95 33.59 -11.18
C ALA A 357 16.51 33.30 -10.76
N LEU A 358 15.55 34.14 -11.12
CA LEU A 358 14.13 33.96 -10.83
C LEU A 358 13.60 32.70 -11.53
N GLU A 359 13.94 32.49 -12.81
CA GLU A 359 13.53 31.34 -13.58
C GLU A 359 14.15 30.05 -13.03
N LEU A 360 15.43 30.05 -12.66
CA LEU A 360 16.11 28.92 -12.06
C LEU A 360 15.50 28.51 -10.71
N VAL A 361 15.17 29.48 -9.85
CA VAL A 361 14.45 29.21 -8.59
C VAL A 361 13.05 28.61 -8.86
N GLN A 362 12.33 29.14 -9.86
CA GLN A 362 11.04 28.56 -10.23
C GLN A 362 11.15 27.15 -10.80
N LEU A 363 12.22 26.87 -11.57
CA LEU A 363 12.50 25.52 -12.09
C LEU A 363 12.94 24.56 -10.96
N GLU A 364 13.71 25.06 -9.97
CA GLU A 364 14.10 24.29 -8.79
C GLU A 364 12.88 23.92 -7.93
N LEU A 365 11.98 24.88 -7.68
CA LEU A 365 10.71 24.63 -6.96
C LEU A 365 9.83 23.59 -7.68
N ARG A 366 10.01 23.42 -8.99
CA ARG A 366 9.34 22.39 -9.81
C ARG A 366 10.14 21.09 -9.91
N GLY A 367 11.36 21.04 -9.33
CA GLY A 367 12.24 19.88 -9.38
C GLY A 367 12.87 19.59 -10.75
N LEU A 368 12.91 20.59 -11.64
CA LEU A 368 13.48 20.47 -13.00
C LEU A 368 14.97 20.81 -13.06
N VAL A 369 15.45 21.57 -12.08
CA VAL A 369 16.88 21.91 -11.93
C VAL A 369 17.27 21.79 -10.46
N VAL A 370 18.55 21.67 -10.18
CA VAL A 370 19.13 21.63 -8.84
C VAL A 370 20.31 22.62 -8.76
N CYS A 371 20.41 23.33 -7.64
CA CYS A 371 21.59 24.13 -7.34
C CYS A 371 22.60 23.25 -6.59
N GLU A 372 23.75 22.97 -7.25
CA GLU A 372 24.88 22.24 -6.65
C GLU A 372 25.80 23.17 -5.86
N PRO A 373 26.68 22.63 -4.99
CA PRO A 373 27.71 23.42 -4.31
C PRO A 373 28.54 24.25 -5.29
N GLY A 374 28.79 25.53 -4.96
CA GLY A 374 29.42 26.50 -5.84
C GLY A 374 28.43 27.25 -6.74
N GLN A 375 27.13 27.24 -6.39
CA GLN A 375 26.06 27.94 -7.14
C GLN A 375 25.95 27.51 -8.60
N ARG A 376 26.25 26.25 -8.89
CA ARG A 376 26.09 25.65 -10.23
C ARG A 376 24.70 25.06 -10.35
N TRP A 377 24.00 25.49 -11.38
CA TRP A 377 22.67 24.99 -11.70
C TRP A 377 22.77 23.89 -12.76
N ARG A 378 22.11 22.79 -12.49
CA ARG A 378 22.08 21.65 -13.42
C ARG A 378 20.64 21.20 -13.64
N ALA A 379 20.31 20.79 -14.85
CA ALA A 379 19.07 20.08 -15.14
C ALA A 379 19.06 18.72 -14.42
N VAL A 380 17.92 18.36 -13.88
CA VAL A 380 17.72 17.13 -13.10
C VAL A 380 17.31 15.98 -14.01
#